data_4ff3f8c64cff1f9d960c40a376e0fe46
#
_entry.id   4ff3f8c64cff1f9d960c40a376e0fe46
#
_cell.length_a   1.000
_cell.length_b   1.000
_cell.length_c   1.000
_cell.angle_alpha   90.00
_cell.angle_beta   90.00
_cell.angle_gamma   90.00
#
_symmetry.space_group_name_H-M   'P 1'
#
loop_
_entity.id
_entity.type
_entity.pdbx_description
1 polymer ?
#
loop_
_entity_poly.entity_id
_entity_poly.type
_entity_poly.pdbx_seq_one_letter_code
_entity_poly.pdbx_strand_id
1 'polypeptide(L)'
;MGSFARLCALGLVAAGLYLVQGAQAHAGCVGLSGTADGVNKATAVARSQNAVNEAINEYKAAKRLGATRVSPMRAKPQPYWRDSVSDHLFQKPDIVTARSHTVCWSGVVSPFVCTSGAKLCW
;
A
#
# COMPACT_ATOMS: atom_id res chain seq x y z
N MET A 1 48.12 -12.26 30.72
CA MET A 1 47.92 -11.24 29.67
C MET A 1 47.34 -11.79 28.35
N GLY A 2 47.38 -13.06 28.07
CA GLY A 2 46.80 -13.63 26.86
C GLY A 2 45.25 -13.75 26.82
N SER A 3 44.62 -13.79 27.99
CA SER A 3 43.17 -14.02 28.08
C SER A 3 42.30 -12.78 27.78
N PHE A 4 42.82 -11.61 28.06
CA PHE A 4 42.07 -10.36 27.79
C PHE A 4 42.00 -10.01 26.31
N ALA A 5 43.03 -10.32 25.55
CA ALA A 5 43.04 -10.07 24.11
C ALA A 5 42.06 -10.98 23.31
N ARG A 6 41.86 -12.20 23.80
CA ARG A 6 40.92 -13.15 23.20
C ARG A 6 39.45 -12.78 23.46
N LEU A 7 39.13 -12.22 24.61
CA LEU A 7 37.77 -11.75 24.93
C LEU A 7 37.35 -10.52 24.10
N CYS A 8 38.27 -9.61 23.85
CA CYS A 8 37.97 -8.44 22.99
C CYS A 8 37.76 -8.82 21.51
N ALA A 9 38.49 -9.83 21.01
CA ALA A 9 38.34 -10.31 19.65
C ALA A 9 36.97 -11.00 19.43
N LEU A 10 36.51 -11.77 20.42
CA LEU A 10 35.19 -12.40 20.36
C LEU A 10 34.04 -11.38 20.43
N GLY A 11 34.19 -10.33 21.23
CA GLY A 11 33.20 -9.26 21.32
C GLY A 11 33.05 -8.46 20.03
N LEU A 12 34.13 -8.19 19.35
CA LEU A 12 34.14 -7.45 18.05
C LEU A 12 33.49 -8.28 16.93
N VAL A 13 33.72 -9.59 16.90
CA VAL A 13 33.09 -10.46 15.89
C VAL A 13 31.58 -10.56 16.12
N ALA A 14 31.12 -10.66 17.37
CA ALA A 14 29.71 -10.70 17.69
C ALA A 14 28.99 -9.37 17.33
N ALA A 15 29.61 -8.22 17.61
CA ALA A 15 29.08 -6.92 17.26
C ALA A 15 29.02 -6.72 15.72
N GLY A 16 30.01 -7.20 14.99
CA GLY A 16 30.03 -7.17 13.52
C GLY A 16 28.91 -7.99 12.89
N LEU A 17 28.63 -9.17 13.44
CA LEU A 17 27.51 -10.01 12.97
C LEU A 17 26.14 -9.36 13.24
N TYR A 18 25.99 -8.67 14.34
CA TYR A 18 24.73 -7.95 14.67
C TYR A 18 24.47 -6.79 13.68
N LEU A 19 25.47 -6.05 13.28
CA LEU A 19 25.36 -4.94 12.32
C LEU A 19 25.00 -5.46 10.91
N VAL A 20 25.51 -6.60 10.52
CA VAL A 20 25.16 -7.22 9.22
C VAL A 20 23.72 -7.69 9.18
N GLN A 21 23.19 -8.25 10.29
CA GLN A 21 21.79 -8.66 10.37
C GLN A 21 20.82 -7.48 10.37
N GLY A 22 21.16 -6.35 10.99
CA GLY A 22 20.37 -5.14 10.99
C GLY A 22 20.33 -4.37 9.65
N ALA A 23 21.27 -4.67 8.74
CA ALA A 23 21.38 -4.04 7.43
C ALA A 23 20.64 -4.81 6.31
N GLN A 24 20.11 -6.01 6.57
CA GLN A 24 19.33 -6.76 5.60
C GLN A 24 17.93 -6.16 5.48
N ALA A 25 17.67 -5.46 4.36
CA ALA A 25 16.32 -5.07 3.99
C ALA A 25 15.52 -6.33 3.66
N HIS A 26 14.47 -6.62 4.43
CA HIS A 26 13.54 -7.69 4.12
C HIS A 26 12.68 -7.29 2.92
N ALA A 27 12.76 -8.06 1.83
CA ALA A 27 11.83 -7.93 0.73
C ALA A 27 10.40 -8.26 1.21
N GLY A 28 9.44 -7.47 0.81
CA GLY A 28 8.05 -7.66 1.21
C GLY A 28 7.08 -6.93 0.31
N CYS A 29 5.81 -7.16 0.52
CA CYS A 29 4.74 -6.48 -0.18
C CYS A 29 3.60 -6.13 0.78
N VAL A 30 2.93 -5.00 0.51
CA VAL A 30 1.74 -4.57 1.24
C VAL A 30 0.67 -4.09 0.26
N GLY A 31 -0.59 -4.38 0.57
CA GLY A 31 -1.73 -3.82 -0.14
C GLY A 31 -2.16 -2.51 0.49
N LEU A 32 -2.29 -1.47 -0.33
CA LEU A 32 -2.76 -0.15 0.06
C LEU A 32 -3.99 0.23 -0.76
N SER A 33 -4.88 1.01 -0.19
CA SER A 33 -6.09 1.45 -0.86
C SER A 33 -6.44 2.89 -0.49
N GLY A 34 -7.19 3.53 -1.37
CA GLY A 34 -7.76 4.85 -1.13
C GLY A 34 -9.18 4.91 -1.66
N THR A 35 -10.09 5.46 -0.89
CA THR A 35 -11.49 5.64 -1.26
C THR A 35 -11.80 7.12 -1.35
N ALA A 36 -12.51 7.52 -2.39
CA ALA A 36 -12.99 8.88 -2.58
C ALA A 36 -14.31 8.92 -3.31
N ASP A 37 -15.05 9.98 -3.08
CA ASP A 37 -16.31 10.27 -3.75
C ASP A 37 -16.18 11.43 -4.74
N GLY A 38 -17.18 11.59 -5.58
CA GLY A 38 -17.24 12.69 -6.52
C GLY A 38 -18.63 12.83 -7.15
N VAL A 39 -18.87 14.01 -7.70
CA VAL A 39 -20.13 14.33 -8.41
C VAL A 39 -20.23 13.64 -9.77
N ASN A 40 -19.10 13.23 -10.33
CA ASN A 40 -19.02 12.41 -11.53
C ASN A 40 -17.96 11.31 -11.34
N LYS A 41 -18.02 10.30 -12.23
CA LYS A 41 -17.12 9.15 -12.16
C LYS A 41 -15.65 9.55 -12.32
N ALA A 42 -15.34 10.42 -13.27
CA ALA A 42 -13.96 10.84 -13.54
C ALA A 42 -13.31 11.52 -12.31
N THR A 43 -14.05 12.39 -11.62
CA THR A 43 -13.58 13.05 -10.40
C THR A 43 -13.37 12.04 -9.26
N ALA A 44 -14.29 11.13 -9.04
CA ALA A 44 -14.18 10.10 -8.02
C ALA A 44 -13.00 9.15 -8.29
N VAL A 45 -12.79 8.75 -9.53
CA VAL A 45 -11.62 7.96 -9.95
C VAL A 45 -10.31 8.69 -9.66
N ALA A 46 -10.19 9.94 -10.11
CA ALA A 46 -8.97 10.73 -9.89
C ALA A 46 -8.66 10.92 -8.41
N ARG A 47 -9.66 11.23 -7.60
CA ARG A 47 -9.50 11.39 -6.15
C ARG A 47 -9.09 10.10 -5.45
N SER A 48 -9.68 8.97 -5.82
CA SER A 48 -9.31 7.67 -5.23
C SER A 48 -7.91 7.23 -5.62
N GLN A 49 -7.48 7.50 -6.85
CA GLN A 49 -6.12 7.24 -7.31
C GLN A 49 -5.10 8.14 -6.59
N ASN A 50 -5.42 9.41 -6.37
CA ASN A 50 -4.58 10.30 -5.56
C ASN A 50 -4.49 9.82 -4.11
N ALA A 51 -5.60 9.37 -3.52
CA ALA A 51 -5.62 8.86 -2.16
C ALA A 51 -4.72 7.61 -2.00
N VAL A 52 -4.74 6.68 -2.94
CA VAL A 52 -3.85 5.52 -2.88
C VAL A 52 -2.39 5.90 -3.11
N ASN A 53 -2.09 6.87 -3.97
CA ASN A 53 -0.74 7.37 -4.18
C ASN A 53 -0.19 8.06 -2.91
N GLU A 54 -1.00 8.83 -2.21
CA GLU A 54 -0.65 9.41 -0.92
C GLU A 54 -0.37 8.33 0.12
N ALA A 55 -1.22 7.32 0.23
CA ALA A 55 -1.02 6.19 1.13
C ALA A 55 0.30 5.44 0.83
N ILE A 56 0.66 5.27 -0.45
CA ILE A 56 1.94 4.70 -0.87
C ILE A 56 3.10 5.56 -0.38
N ASN A 57 3.03 6.87 -0.61
CA ASN A 57 4.10 7.80 -0.22
C ASN A 57 4.27 7.85 1.30
N GLU A 58 3.18 7.89 2.05
CA GLU A 58 3.20 7.85 3.52
C GLU A 58 3.80 6.55 4.05
N TYR A 59 3.42 5.42 3.47
CA TYR A 59 3.96 4.12 3.86
C TYR A 59 5.46 4.02 3.57
N LYS A 60 5.90 4.46 2.39
CA LYS A 60 7.32 4.51 2.02
C LYS A 60 8.13 5.37 2.98
N ALA A 61 7.61 6.53 3.34
CA ALA A 61 8.27 7.44 4.28
C ALA A 61 8.33 6.86 5.70
N ALA A 62 7.22 6.29 6.19
CA ALA A 62 7.14 5.69 7.51
C ALA A 62 8.07 4.48 7.68
N LYS A 63 8.21 3.66 6.66
CA LYS A 63 9.06 2.47 6.64
C LYS A 63 10.47 2.72 6.09
N ARG A 64 10.76 3.95 5.65
CA ARG A 64 12.04 4.35 5.05
C ARG A 64 12.47 3.42 3.91
N LEU A 65 11.53 3.12 3.02
CA LEU A 65 11.77 2.25 1.86
C LEU A 65 12.53 3.01 0.77
N GLY A 66 13.48 2.33 0.14
CA GLY A 66 14.21 2.83 -1.03
C GLY A 66 13.46 2.54 -2.33
N ALA A 67 14.08 1.74 -3.19
CA ALA A 67 13.47 1.30 -4.45
C ALA A 67 12.24 0.41 -4.20
N THR A 68 11.13 0.76 -4.82
CA THR A 68 9.84 0.05 -4.67
C THR A 68 9.21 -0.21 -6.03
N ARG A 69 8.34 -1.21 -6.08
CA ARG A 69 7.50 -1.52 -7.24
C ARG A 69 6.04 -1.40 -6.86
N VAL A 70 5.27 -0.70 -7.66
CA VAL A 70 3.82 -0.54 -7.50
C VAL A 70 3.12 -1.29 -8.62
N SER A 71 2.11 -2.08 -8.27
CA SER A 71 1.27 -2.81 -9.20
C SER A 71 -0.21 -2.70 -8.83
N PRO A 72 -1.13 -2.84 -9.79
CA PRO A 72 -2.55 -2.81 -9.48
C PRO A 72 -2.95 -3.97 -8.56
N MET A 73 -3.82 -3.68 -7.59
CA MET A 73 -4.43 -4.69 -6.73
C MET A 73 -5.87 -4.29 -6.42
N ARG A 74 -6.79 -5.22 -6.60
CA ARG A 74 -8.19 -4.97 -6.29
C ARG A 74 -8.36 -4.81 -4.78
N ALA A 75 -8.79 -3.62 -4.36
CA ALA A 75 -9.12 -3.33 -2.97
C ALA A 75 -10.44 -4.02 -2.57
N LYS A 76 -10.52 -4.48 -1.33
CA LYS A 76 -11.79 -4.95 -0.77
C LYS A 76 -12.71 -3.75 -0.54
N PRO A 77 -13.95 -3.78 -1.04
CA PRO A 77 -14.90 -2.69 -0.77
C PRO A 77 -15.19 -2.58 0.72
N GLN A 78 -15.36 -1.36 1.18
CA GLN A 78 -15.75 -1.07 2.57
C GLN A 78 -17.22 -1.48 2.76
N PRO A 79 -17.56 -2.29 3.79
CA PRO A 79 -18.90 -2.88 3.93
C PRO A 79 -20.01 -1.84 4.10
N TYR A 80 -19.76 -0.69 4.68
CA TYR A 80 -20.75 0.36 4.93
C TYR A 80 -21.10 1.22 3.70
N TRP A 81 -20.38 1.05 2.60
CA TRP A 81 -20.67 1.69 1.33
C TRP A 81 -21.58 0.83 0.43
N ARG A 82 -21.83 -0.40 0.83
CA ARG A 82 -22.57 -1.37 0.03
C ARG A 82 -24.05 -1.36 0.39
N ASP A 83 -24.84 -0.88 -0.53
CA ASP A 83 -26.21 -1.37 -0.66
C ASP A 83 -26.18 -2.60 -1.57
N SER A 84 -26.58 -3.76 -1.06
CA SER A 84 -26.50 -5.03 -1.75
C SER A 84 -27.30 -5.08 -3.07
N VAL A 85 -28.25 -4.18 -3.25
CA VAL A 85 -29.05 -4.06 -4.46
C VAL A 85 -28.32 -3.27 -5.54
N SER A 86 -27.58 -2.25 -5.17
CA SER A 86 -26.83 -1.42 -6.13
C SER A 86 -25.60 -2.13 -6.69
N ASP A 87 -25.01 -3.05 -5.95
CA ASP A 87 -23.87 -3.85 -6.39
C ASP A 87 -24.15 -4.69 -7.64
N HIS A 88 -25.39 -5.19 -7.79
CA HIS A 88 -25.77 -6.01 -8.95
C HIS A 88 -26.27 -5.21 -10.14
N LEU A 89 -26.89 -4.05 -9.91
CA LEU A 89 -27.54 -3.28 -10.96
C LEU A 89 -26.65 -2.18 -11.58
N PHE A 90 -25.62 -1.72 -10.87
CA PHE A 90 -24.82 -0.57 -11.27
C PHE A 90 -23.31 -0.84 -11.28
N GLN A 91 -22.91 -2.10 -11.33
CA GLN A 91 -21.50 -2.46 -11.40
C GLN A 91 -20.89 -1.91 -12.70
N LYS A 92 -20.16 -0.82 -12.60
CA LYS A 92 -19.42 -0.27 -13.71
C LYS A 92 -18.11 -1.04 -13.89
N PRO A 93 -17.61 -1.16 -15.12
CA PRO A 93 -16.38 -1.90 -15.37
C PRO A 93 -15.22 -1.32 -14.55
N ASP A 94 -14.39 -2.20 -14.04
CA ASP A 94 -13.20 -1.86 -13.31
C ASP A 94 -12.22 -1.08 -14.19
N ILE A 95 -11.55 -0.09 -13.62
CA ILE A 95 -10.53 0.70 -14.28
C ILE A 95 -9.17 0.24 -13.77
N VAL A 96 -8.37 -0.33 -14.64
CA VAL A 96 -7.03 -0.80 -14.31
C VAL A 96 -6.00 0.09 -15.01
N THR A 97 -5.12 0.66 -14.23
CA THR A 97 -3.96 1.41 -14.72
C THR A 97 -2.67 0.66 -14.39
N ALA A 98 -1.53 1.18 -14.81
CA ALA A 98 -0.24 0.61 -14.47
C ALA A 98 0.04 0.55 -12.95
N ARG A 99 -0.62 1.40 -12.16
CA ARG A 99 -0.34 1.58 -10.73
C ARG A 99 -1.48 1.19 -9.81
N SER A 100 -2.71 1.20 -10.27
CA SER A 100 -3.87 0.96 -9.43
C SER A 100 -5.01 0.28 -10.16
N HIS A 101 -5.81 -0.44 -9.40
CA HIS A 101 -7.06 -1.02 -9.83
C HIS A 101 -8.20 -0.28 -9.13
N THR A 102 -9.05 0.38 -9.89
CA THR A 102 -10.14 1.22 -9.38
C THR A 102 -11.50 0.59 -9.66
N VAL A 103 -12.31 0.47 -8.62
CA VAL A 103 -13.70 0.03 -8.68
C VAL A 103 -14.59 1.16 -8.23
N CYS A 104 -15.64 1.44 -8.98
CA CYS A 104 -16.60 2.49 -8.67
C CYS A 104 -18.01 1.90 -8.51
N TRP A 105 -18.76 2.50 -7.61
CA TRP A 105 -20.19 2.20 -7.40
C TRP A 105 -20.95 3.47 -7.07
N SER A 106 -22.28 3.38 -7.13
CA SER A 106 -23.14 4.50 -6.72
C SER A 106 -23.20 4.61 -5.21
N GLY A 107 -22.91 5.79 -4.68
CA GLY A 107 -23.01 6.07 -3.25
C GLY A 107 -24.42 6.45 -2.84
N VAL A 108 -24.72 6.30 -1.53
CA VAL A 108 -26.00 6.72 -0.95
C VAL A 108 -26.07 8.24 -0.83
N VAL A 109 -24.96 8.89 -0.51
CA VAL A 109 -24.84 10.34 -0.31
C VAL A 109 -24.22 11.05 -1.52
N SER A 110 -23.25 10.43 -2.14
CA SER A 110 -22.58 10.92 -3.34
C SER A 110 -22.89 10.05 -4.55
N PRO A 111 -23.05 10.63 -5.77
CA PRO A 111 -23.39 9.86 -6.97
C PRO A 111 -22.37 8.78 -7.31
N PHE A 112 -21.09 9.01 -7.02
CA PHE A 112 -20.02 8.09 -7.30
C PHE A 112 -19.06 7.96 -6.12
N VAL A 113 -18.75 6.73 -5.76
CA VAL A 113 -17.70 6.38 -4.80
C VAL A 113 -16.75 5.41 -5.48
N CYS A 114 -15.46 5.68 -5.46
CA CYS A 114 -14.44 4.83 -6.06
C CYS A 114 -13.41 4.42 -5.02
N THR A 115 -12.95 3.18 -5.10
CA THR A 115 -11.82 2.67 -4.33
C THR A 115 -10.73 2.22 -5.29
N SER A 116 -9.55 2.78 -5.12
CA SER A 116 -8.34 2.38 -5.82
C SER A 116 -7.45 1.55 -4.90
N GLY A 117 -6.91 0.47 -5.43
CA GLY A 117 -6.00 -0.40 -4.71
C GLY A 117 -4.69 -0.59 -5.45
N ALA A 118 -3.62 -0.70 -4.70
CA ALA A 118 -2.29 -0.96 -5.21
C ALA A 118 -1.50 -1.87 -4.28
N LYS A 119 -0.58 -2.64 -4.86
CA LYS A 119 0.37 -3.46 -4.14
C LYS A 119 1.74 -2.81 -4.23
N LEU A 120 2.32 -2.49 -3.10
CA LEU A 120 3.66 -1.93 -2.96
C LEU A 120 4.61 -3.03 -2.52
N CYS A 121 5.66 -3.28 -3.31
CA CYS A 121 6.69 -4.27 -3.01
C CYS A 121 8.07 -3.59 -2.92
N TRP A 122 8.91 -4.11 -2.08
CA TRP A 122 10.30 -3.64 -1.87
C TRP A 122 11.28 -4.79 -1.70
#